data_5d01766b1931cee77de61a472dcf9680
#
_entry.id   5d01766b1931cee77de61a472dcf9680
#
_cell.length_a   1.000
_cell.length_b   1.000
_cell.length_c   1.000
_cell.angle_alpha   90.00
_cell.angle_beta   90.00
_cell.angle_gamma   90.00
#
_symmetry.space_group_name_H-M   'P 1'
#
loop_
_entity.id
_entity.type
_entity.pdbx_description
1 polymer ?
#
loop_
_entity_poly.entity_id
_entity_poly.type
_entity_poly.pdbx_seq_one_letter_code
_entity_poly.pdbx_strand_id
1 'polypeptide(L)'
;MPGSPEINSSVPHPARVYDYWLGGKDNYKADRDAAAEAIRIFPKTVESARSCRAFLSRVVGYLTAEAGIRQFLDLGSGLPSAQNVHEVAQSIAPESRVVYVDHDPVVLMHARALLRSSPEGATGYIQADLGNPGAILATAAETLDFSRPVGVMLLAVLHLVTDAQDPAGIIAAVMDAVPPGSYLAIGHHTDDLYPEMRAFAARMTELNPAIPATLRSRQQVRDLFAGLDLVEPGVVQISRWRPRSALEAGAAAALWGGVARKP
;
A
#
# COMPACT_ATOMS: atom_id res chain seq x y z
N MET A 1 -12.17 17.43 -24.76
CA MET A 1 -12.23 16.77 -23.45
C MET A 1 -11.85 15.33 -23.69
N PRO A 2 -10.72 14.80 -23.15
CA PRO A 2 -10.52 13.36 -23.14
C PRO A 2 -11.68 12.74 -22.38
N GLY A 3 -12.31 11.70 -22.96
CA GLY A 3 -13.46 11.02 -22.36
C GLY A 3 -13.13 10.54 -20.95
N SER A 4 -14.12 10.59 -20.03
CA SER A 4 -13.98 9.98 -18.72
C SER A 4 -13.56 8.51 -18.90
N PRO A 5 -12.58 8.01 -18.15
CA PRO A 5 -12.16 6.62 -18.25
C PRO A 5 -13.36 5.70 -18.03
N GLU A 6 -13.53 4.74 -18.92
CA GLU A 6 -14.65 3.79 -18.88
C GLU A 6 -14.45 2.83 -17.68
N ILE A 7 -15.29 2.97 -16.67
CA ILE A 7 -15.21 2.15 -15.46
C ILE A 7 -15.86 0.80 -15.74
N ASN A 8 -15.07 -0.27 -15.79
CA ASN A 8 -15.62 -1.62 -15.86
C ASN A 8 -16.14 -2.08 -14.49
N SER A 9 -17.44 -1.93 -14.27
CA SER A 9 -18.12 -2.34 -13.04
C SER A 9 -18.51 -3.82 -13.01
N SER A 10 -18.31 -4.57 -14.11
CA SER A 10 -18.65 -6.00 -14.21
C SER A 10 -17.51 -6.92 -13.80
N VAL A 11 -16.27 -6.42 -13.71
CA VAL A 11 -15.09 -7.17 -13.26
C VAL A 11 -14.66 -6.63 -11.92
N PRO A 12 -14.41 -7.49 -10.90
CA PRO A 12 -13.95 -7.01 -9.60
C PRO A 12 -12.57 -6.39 -9.68
N HIS A 13 -12.37 -5.29 -8.96
CA HIS A 13 -11.09 -4.60 -8.88
C HIS A 13 -10.51 -4.69 -7.45
N PRO A 14 -9.22 -4.99 -7.25
CA PRO A 14 -8.63 -5.17 -5.91
C PRO A 14 -8.91 -4.01 -4.95
N ALA A 15 -8.77 -2.76 -5.40
CA ALA A 15 -9.03 -1.57 -4.58
C ALA A 15 -10.49 -1.49 -4.10
N ARG A 16 -11.47 -1.82 -4.97
CA ARG A 16 -12.89 -1.79 -4.64
C ARG A 16 -13.32 -2.98 -3.77
N VAL A 17 -12.70 -4.15 -3.97
CA VAL A 17 -12.87 -5.33 -3.10
C VAL A 17 -12.34 -5.02 -1.69
N TYR A 18 -11.18 -4.36 -1.60
CA TYR A 18 -10.57 -3.94 -0.34
C TYR A 18 -11.44 -2.89 0.39
N ASP A 19 -12.00 -1.92 -0.36
CA ASP A 19 -12.95 -0.94 0.16
C ASP A 19 -14.15 -1.62 0.86
N TYR A 20 -14.73 -2.65 0.24
CA TYR A 20 -15.83 -3.41 0.83
C TYR A 20 -15.42 -4.06 2.17
N TRP A 21 -14.23 -4.67 2.27
CA TRP A 21 -13.75 -5.28 3.52
C TRP A 21 -13.57 -4.26 4.65
N LEU A 22 -13.30 -3.01 4.31
CA LEU A 22 -13.19 -1.92 5.28
C LEU A 22 -14.55 -1.26 5.62
N GLY A 23 -15.64 -1.70 4.98
CA GLY A 23 -16.98 -1.16 5.18
C GLY A 23 -17.28 0.09 4.35
N GLY A 24 -16.47 0.36 3.33
CA GLY A 24 -16.69 1.44 2.36
C GLY A 24 -17.87 1.16 1.44
N LYS A 25 -18.21 2.15 0.62
CA LYS A 25 -19.37 2.13 -0.28
C LYS A 25 -19.02 2.33 -1.75
N ASP A 26 -17.73 2.51 -2.04
CA ASP A 26 -17.21 2.81 -3.37
C ASP A 26 -16.87 1.51 -4.13
N ASN A 27 -17.84 0.57 -4.14
CA ASN A 27 -17.73 -0.76 -4.73
C ASN A 27 -18.99 -1.18 -5.47
N TYR A 28 -18.84 -1.93 -6.54
CA TYR A 28 -19.92 -2.45 -7.36
C TYR A 28 -20.31 -3.87 -6.95
N LYS A 29 -21.36 -4.41 -7.59
CA LYS A 29 -21.84 -5.76 -7.29
C LYS A 29 -20.76 -6.83 -7.49
N ALA A 30 -19.99 -6.76 -8.59
CA ALA A 30 -18.91 -7.70 -8.86
C ALA A 30 -17.84 -7.68 -7.75
N ASP A 31 -17.50 -6.50 -7.22
CA ASP A 31 -16.53 -6.34 -6.13
C ASP A 31 -17.06 -6.97 -4.83
N ARG A 32 -18.35 -6.73 -4.51
CA ARG A 32 -19.00 -7.32 -3.31
C ARG A 32 -19.10 -8.84 -3.38
N ASP A 33 -19.45 -9.38 -4.56
CA ASP A 33 -19.53 -10.82 -4.76
C ASP A 33 -18.14 -11.47 -4.59
N ALA A 34 -17.10 -10.88 -5.18
CA ALA A 34 -15.72 -11.32 -5.00
C ALA A 34 -15.25 -11.19 -3.54
N ALA A 35 -15.59 -10.10 -2.87
CA ALA A 35 -15.25 -9.86 -1.47
C ALA A 35 -15.91 -10.88 -0.54
N ALA A 36 -17.18 -11.22 -0.78
CA ALA A 36 -17.90 -12.23 -0.01
C ALA A 36 -17.31 -13.63 -0.22
N GLU A 37 -16.89 -13.94 -1.45
CA GLU A 37 -16.23 -15.22 -1.76
C GLU A 37 -14.87 -15.32 -1.09
N ALA A 38 -14.08 -14.23 -1.09
CA ALA A 38 -12.82 -14.14 -0.38
C ALA A 38 -12.97 -14.40 1.14
N ILE A 39 -14.00 -13.82 1.77
CA ILE A 39 -14.32 -14.05 3.19
C ILE A 39 -14.68 -15.51 3.44
N ARG A 40 -15.39 -16.16 2.51
CA ARG A 40 -15.75 -17.58 2.65
C ARG A 40 -14.51 -18.49 2.60
N ILE A 41 -13.52 -18.15 1.76
CA ILE A 41 -12.25 -18.91 1.67
C ILE A 41 -11.36 -18.62 2.89
N PHE A 42 -11.24 -17.36 3.27
CA PHE A 42 -10.43 -16.92 4.39
C PHE A 42 -11.26 -16.01 5.32
N PRO A 43 -11.95 -16.57 6.35
CA PRO A 43 -12.83 -15.80 7.24
C PRO A 43 -12.18 -14.63 7.98
N LYS A 44 -10.84 -14.62 8.10
CA LYS A 44 -10.08 -13.53 8.74
C LYS A 44 -9.74 -12.38 7.77
N THR A 45 -10.27 -12.36 6.55
CA THR A 45 -9.99 -11.36 5.52
C THR A 45 -10.22 -9.93 6.02
N VAL A 46 -11.37 -9.67 6.65
CA VAL A 46 -11.70 -8.32 7.16
C VAL A 46 -10.75 -7.89 8.29
N GLU A 47 -10.42 -8.80 9.19
CA GLU A 47 -9.47 -8.53 10.27
C GLU A 47 -8.06 -8.26 9.70
N SER A 48 -7.64 -9.04 8.70
CA SER A 48 -6.35 -8.85 8.01
C SER A 48 -6.29 -7.50 7.28
N ALA A 49 -7.38 -7.08 6.62
CA ALA A 49 -7.46 -5.76 5.99
C ALA A 49 -7.34 -4.62 7.02
N ARG A 50 -8.04 -4.74 8.15
CA ARG A 50 -7.93 -3.77 9.26
C ARG A 50 -6.53 -3.75 9.87
N SER A 51 -5.88 -4.91 10.01
CA SER A 51 -4.49 -5.01 10.47
C SER A 51 -3.51 -4.30 9.51
N CYS A 52 -3.76 -4.33 8.19
CA CYS A 52 -2.98 -3.59 7.21
C CYS A 52 -3.13 -2.07 7.40
N ARG A 53 -4.36 -1.56 7.64
CA ARG A 53 -4.58 -0.14 7.95
C ARG A 53 -3.91 0.28 9.26
N ALA A 54 -4.00 -0.56 10.30
CA ALA A 54 -3.30 -0.31 11.56
C ALA A 54 -1.77 -0.29 11.38
N PHE A 55 -1.21 -1.18 10.54
CA PHE A 55 0.21 -1.19 10.20
C PHE A 55 0.61 0.10 9.47
N LEU A 56 -0.16 0.55 8.46
CA LEU A 56 0.07 1.84 7.80
C LEU A 56 0.16 2.98 8.82
N SER A 57 -0.83 3.07 9.71
CA SER A 57 -0.88 4.12 10.74
C SER A 57 0.35 4.09 11.68
N ARG A 58 0.83 2.90 12.07
CA ARG A 58 2.03 2.76 12.90
C ARG A 58 3.30 3.14 12.14
N VAL A 59 3.43 2.69 10.89
CA VAL A 59 4.58 3.02 10.03
C VAL A 59 4.68 4.51 9.79
N VAL A 60 3.59 5.14 9.33
CA VAL A 60 3.57 6.59 9.07
C VAL A 60 3.81 7.38 10.35
N GLY A 61 3.19 6.95 11.47
CA GLY A 61 3.43 7.55 12.78
C GLY A 61 4.90 7.50 13.20
N TYR A 62 5.54 6.34 13.08
CA TYR A 62 6.97 6.16 13.35
C TYR A 62 7.84 7.04 12.44
N LEU A 63 7.60 6.98 11.13
CA LEU A 63 8.39 7.74 10.16
C LEU A 63 8.27 9.25 10.40
N THR A 64 7.08 9.73 10.76
CA THR A 64 6.87 11.17 10.99
C THR A 64 7.40 11.63 12.34
N ALA A 65 7.08 10.90 13.42
CA ALA A 65 7.39 11.33 14.79
C ALA A 65 8.83 11.03 15.22
N GLU A 66 9.35 9.84 14.82
CA GLU A 66 10.67 9.38 15.31
C GLU A 66 11.76 9.55 14.24
N ALA A 67 11.47 9.22 12.97
CA ALA A 67 12.44 9.32 11.89
C ALA A 67 12.49 10.71 11.22
N GLY A 68 11.59 11.62 11.56
CA GLY A 68 11.57 12.99 11.03
C GLY A 68 11.18 13.11 9.56
N ILE A 69 10.57 12.09 8.96
CA ILE A 69 10.09 12.13 7.57
C ILE A 69 8.92 13.11 7.45
N ARG A 70 8.97 13.90 6.37
CA ARG A 70 7.96 14.93 6.04
C ARG A 70 7.39 14.76 4.63
N GLN A 71 7.86 13.77 3.91
CA GLN A 71 7.45 13.49 2.54
C GLN A 71 7.18 12.01 2.37
N PHE A 72 6.07 11.68 1.71
CA PHE A 72 5.65 10.30 1.50
C PHE A 72 5.25 10.07 0.03
N LEU A 73 5.68 8.95 -0.52
CA LEU A 73 5.27 8.44 -1.82
C LEU A 73 4.52 7.13 -1.60
N ASP A 74 3.19 7.16 -1.73
CA ASP A 74 2.31 6.01 -1.48
C ASP A 74 1.94 5.34 -2.81
N LEU A 75 2.57 4.22 -3.07
CA LEU A 75 2.51 3.46 -4.31
C LEU A 75 1.47 2.34 -4.21
N GLY A 76 0.41 2.40 -5.03
CA GLY A 76 -0.74 1.51 -4.94
C GLY A 76 -1.64 1.90 -3.77
N SER A 77 -2.04 3.16 -3.73
CA SER A 77 -2.74 3.75 -2.58
C SER A 77 -4.14 3.17 -2.32
N GLY A 78 -4.79 2.63 -3.34
CA GLY A 78 -6.17 2.17 -3.25
C GLY A 78 -7.18 3.30 -3.01
N LEU A 79 -8.45 2.93 -2.83
CA LEU A 79 -9.51 3.89 -2.52
C LEU A 79 -9.29 4.56 -1.15
N PRO A 80 -9.60 5.86 -1.01
CA PRO A 80 -9.52 6.57 0.25
C PRO A 80 -10.33 5.88 1.34
N SER A 81 -9.72 5.74 2.51
CA SER A 81 -10.35 5.17 3.71
C SER A 81 -9.96 6.01 4.93
N ALA A 82 -10.45 5.69 6.11
CA ALA A 82 -10.00 6.35 7.33
C ALA A 82 -8.49 6.14 7.58
N GLN A 83 -7.81 7.16 8.11
CA GLN A 83 -6.37 7.15 8.41
C GLN A 83 -5.50 6.95 7.14
N ASN A 84 -5.72 7.77 6.11
CA ASN A 84 -4.84 7.85 4.96
C ASN A 84 -3.45 8.37 5.37
N VAL A 85 -2.43 8.15 4.55
CA VAL A 85 -1.05 8.54 4.87
C VAL A 85 -0.94 10.01 5.27
N HIS A 86 -1.56 10.94 4.50
CA HIS A 86 -1.50 12.37 4.82
C HIS A 86 -2.24 12.71 6.13
N GLU A 87 -3.37 12.06 6.43
CA GLU A 87 -4.12 12.32 7.67
C GLU A 87 -3.26 11.96 8.91
N VAL A 88 -2.58 10.80 8.85
CA VAL A 88 -1.68 10.36 9.93
C VAL A 88 -0.45 11.26 10.01
N ALA A 89 0.22 11.53 8.89
CA ALA A 89 1.44 12.34 8.86
C ALA A 89 1.17 13.79 9.30
N GLN A 90 0.13 14.42 8.73
CA GLN A 90 -0.24 15.82 9.01
C GLN A 90 -0.84 16.02 10.41
N SER A 91 -1.38 14.98 11.05
CA SER A 91 -1.78 15.06 12.46
C SER A 91 -0.58 15.23 13.42
N ILE A 92 0.64 14.84 12.96
CA ILE A 92 1.88 14.91 13.74
C ILE A 92 2.72 16.10 13.27
N ALA A 93 2.84 16.28 11.94
CA ALA A 93 3.61 17.32 11.28
C ALA A 93 2.77 17.90 10.13
N PRO A 94 2.02 18.99 10.37
CA PRO A 94 1.07 19.56 9.41
C PRO A 94 1.67 19.87 8.03
N GLU A 95 2.95 20.20 7.96
CA GLU A 95 3.69 20.49 6.75
C GLU A 95 4.01 19.29 5.87
N SER A 96 3.60 18.07 6.29
CA SER A 96 3.91 16.85 5.56
C SER A 96 3.28 16.83 4.16
N ARG A 97 4.05 16.34 3.17
CA ARG A 97 3.64 16.21 1.78
C ARG A 97 3.45 14.76 1.41
N VAL A 98 2.39 14.44 0.69
CA VAL A 98 2.08 13.05 0.29
C VAL A 98 1.68 12.99 -1.17
N VAL A 99 2.31 12.10 -1.92
CA VAL A 99 1.89 11.77 -3.28
C VAL A 99 1.33 10.37 -3.30
N TYR A 100 0.10 10.26 -3.75
CA TYR A 100 -0.63 9.01 -3.96
C TYR A 100 -0.55 8.58 -5.40
N VAL A 101 -0.20 7.32 -5.62
CA VAL A 101 -0.08 6.73 -6.96
C VAL A 101 -0.97 5.50 -7.04
N ASP A 102 -1.84 5.46 -8.04
CA ASP A 102 -2.62 4.26 -8.36
C ASP A 102 -2.84 4.19 -9.88
N HIS A 103 -3.06 2.99 -10.41
CA HIS A 103 -3.34 2.84 -11.84
C HIS A 103 -4.85 2.97 -12.14
N ASP A 104 -5.72 2.75 -11.14
CA ASP A 104 -7.17 2.85 -11.31
C ASP A 104 -7.62 4.33 -11.29
N PRO A 105 -8.19 4.84 -12.40
CA PRO A 105 -8.69 6.20 -12.46
C PRO A 105 -9.82 6.49 -11.45
N VAL A 106 -10.56 5.46 -11.02
CA VAL A 106 -11.61 5.58 -10.00
C VAL A 106 -11.01 5.97 -8.66
N VAL A 107 -9.91 5.31 -8.27
CA VAL A 107 -9.17 5.61 -7.05
C VAL A 107 -8.79 7.09 -6.99
N LEU A 108 -8.20 7.60 -8.07
CA LEU A 108 -7.72 8.99 -8.11
C LEU A 108 -8.84 10.01 -8.17
N MET A 109 -9.95 9.68 -8.81
CA MET A 109 -11.13 10.55 -8.83
C MET A 109 -11.70 10.71 -7.40
N HIS A 110 -11.83 9.61 -6.66
CA HIS A 110 -12.27 9.64 -5.26
C HIS A 110 -11.26 10.38 -4.36
N ALA A 111 -9.95 10.11 -4.54
CA ALA A 111 -8.90 10.75 -3.77
C ALA A 111 -8.93 12.28 -3.94
N ARG A 112 -9.02 12.77 -5.17
CA ARG A 112 -9.13 14.22 -5.48
C ARG A 112 -10.39 14.86 -4.92
N ALA A 113 -11.51 14.13 -4.89
CA ALA A 113 -12.78 14.64 -4.40
C ALA A 113 -12.87 14.68 -2.87
N LEU A 114 -12.31 13.69 -2.18
CA LEU A 114 -12.55 13.43 -0.77
C LEU A 114 -11.40 13.87 0.15
N LEU A 115 -10.15 13.72 -0.30
CA LEU A 115 -9.01 13.99 0.55
C LEU A 115 -8.70 15.50 0.63
N ARG A 116 -8.42 15.96 1.84
CA ARG A 116 -8.08 17.37 2.12
C ARG A 116 -6.75 17.41 2.88
N SER A 117 -5.78 18.07 2.29
CA SER A 117 -4.51 18.40 2.97
C SER A 117 -4.71 19.45 4.05
N SER A 118 -3.85 19.45 5.07
CA SER A 118 -3.66 20.61 5.93
C SER A 118 -3.24 21.85 5.11
N PRO A 119 -3.47 23.07 5.59
CA PRO A 119 -3.04 24.28 4.87
C PRO A 119 -1.52 24.38 4.68
N GLU A 120 -0.73 23.82 5.60
CA GLU A 120 0.73 23.82 5.58
C GLU A 120 1.32 22.71 4.74
N GLY A 121 0.57 21.62 4.52
CA GLY A 121 0.98 20.43 3.79
C GLY A 121 0.58 20.46 2.32
N ALA A 122 0.79 19.32 1.66
CA ALA A 122 0.32 19.14 0.28
C ALA A 122 -0.02 17.65 0.00
N THR A 123 -0.98 17.43 -0.90
CA THR A 123 -1.29 16.11 -1.46
C THR A 123 -1.26 16.16 -2.98
N GLY A 124 -0.56 15.22 -3.60
CA GLY A 124 -0.54 15.00 -5.04
C GLY A 124 -1.19 13.65 -5.42
N TYR A 125 -1.71 13.53 -6.65
CA TYR A 125 -2.38 12.32 -7.11
C TYR A 125 -1.94 12.00 -8.52
N ILE A 126 -1.34 10.82 -8.73
CA ILE A 126 -0.76 10.39 -9.99
C ILE A 126 -1.45 9.10 -10.46
N GLN A 127 -1.99 9.13 -11.67
CA GLN A 127 -2.41 7.90 -12.36
C GLN A 127 -1.23 7.31 -13.09
N ALA A 128 -0.70 6.19 -12.59
CA ALA A 128 0.42 5.52 -13.22
C ALA A 128 0.48 4.03 -12.84
N ASP A 129 1.11 3.26 -13.71
CA ASP A 129 1.49 1.87 -13.45
C ASP A 129 2.82 1.84 -12.69
N LEU A 130 2.93 0.98 -11.66
CA LEU A 130 4.15 0.75 -10.89
C LEU A 130 5.32 0.28 -11.76
N GLY A 131 5.05 -0.37 -12.88
CA GLY A 131 6.04 -0.78 -13.86
C GLY A 131 6.73 0.38 -14.57
N ASN A 132 6.28 1.62 -14.35
CA ASN A 132 6.92 2.83 -14.89
C ASN A 132 7.36 3.80 -13.80
N PRO A 133 8.32 3.41 -12.94
CA PRO A 133 8.76 4.24 -11.81
C PRO A 133 9.34 5.59 -12.25
N GLY A 134 9.97 5.67 -13.42
CA GLY A 134 10.51 6.93 -13.94
C GLY A 134 9.43 8.00 -14.18
N ALA A 135 8.30 7.63 -14.76
CA ALA A 135 7.18 8.55 -14.96
C ALA A 135 6.54 8.97 -13.63
N ILE A 136 6.43 8.03 -12.67
CA ILE A 136 5.94 8.31 -11.33
C ILE A 136 6.81 9.37 -10.65
N LEU A 137 8.13 9.15 -10.62
CA LEU A 137 9.09 10.04 -9.98
C LEU A 137 9.11 11.43 -10.61
N ALA A 138 9.07 11.51 -11.94
CA ALA A 138 9.03 12.78 -12.66
C ALA A 138 7.81 13.63 -12.27
N THR A 139 6.63 13.01 -12.18
CA THR A 139 5.40 13.71 -11.78
C THR A 139 5.38 13.99 -10.26
N ALA A 140 5.87 13.06 -9.44
CA ALA A 140 5.91 13.24 -7.99
C ALA A 140 6.80 14.41 -7.57
N ALA A 141 7.82 14.76 -8.37
CA ALA A 141 8.70 15.91 -8.16
C ALA A 141 7.97 17.26 -8.19
N GLU A 142 6.74 17.34 -8.71
CA GLU A 142 5.90 18.54 -8.62
C GLU A 142 5.43 18.83 -7.19
N THR A 143 5.39 17.79 -6.34
CA THR A 143 4.93 17.89 -4.95
C THR A 143 6.04 17.59 -3.95
N LEU A 144 6.91 16.60 -4.26
CA LEU A 144 7.99 16.13 -3.38
C LEU A 144 9.34 16.72 -3.82
N ASP A 145 10.18 16.99 -2.85
CA ASP A 145 11.57 17.39 -3.02
C ASP A 145 12.49 16.18 -2.80
N PHE A 146 12.93 15.55 -3.87
CA PHE A 146 13.81 14.37 -3.82
C PHE A 146 15.25 14.66 -3.38
N SER A 147 15.59 15.89 -3.03
CA SER A 147 16.84 16.19 -2.29
C SER A 147 16.71 15.93 -0.78
N ARG A 148 15.51 15.67 -0.29
CA ARG A 148 15.17 15.42 1.11
C ARG A 148 14.62 14.01 1.31
N PRO A 149 14.81 13.38 2.49
CA PRO A 149 14.32 12.03 2.75
C PRO A 149 12.82 11.84 2.51
N VAL A 150 12.46 10.70 1.91
CA VAL A 150 11.11 10.30 1.56
C VAL A 150 10.77 8.95 2.20
N GLY A 151 9.56 8.81 2.72
CA GLY A 151 8.97 7.53 3.10
C GLY A 151 8.24 6.92 1.91
N VAL A 152 8.80 5.86 1.31
CA VAL A 152 8.20 5.11 0.21
C VAL A 152 7.33 4.00 0.79
N MET A 153 6.05 3.98 0.43
CA MET A 153 5.06 3.04 0.94
C MET A 153 4.59 2.09 -0.16
N LEU A 154 4.72 0.79 0.06
CA LEU A 154 4.26 -0.31 -0.81
C LEU A 154 3.45 -1.30 0.03
N LEU A 155 2.29 -0.85 0.51
CA LEU A 155 1.46 -1.60 1.45
C LEU A 155 0.32 -2.32 0.74
N ALA A 156 0.36 -3.65 0.74
CA ALA A 156 -0.63 -4.52 0.08
C ALA A 156 -0.84 -4.20 -1.41
N VAL A 157 0.24 -3.94 -2.13
CA VAL A 157 0.22 -3.71 -3.59
C VAL A 157 1.17 -4.64 -4.35
N LEU A 158 2.36 -4.94 -3.82
CA LEU A 158 3.36 -5.75 -4.54
C LEU A 158 2.93 -7.19 -4.81
N HIS A 159 1.90 -7.69 -4.15
CA HIS A 159 1.30 -8.99 -4.48
C HIS A 159 0.54 -8.97 -5.82
N LEU A 160 0.24 -7.79 -6.36
CA LEU A 160 -0.35 -7.59 -7.69
C LEU A 160 0.71 -7.38 -8.78
N VAL A 161 1.99 -7.41 -8.41
CA VAL A 161 3.14 -7.36 -9.31
C VAL A 161 3.77 -8.74 -9.37
N THR A 162 3.73 -9.37 -10.53
CA THR A 162 4.29 -10.71 -10.76
C THR A 162 5.81 -10.67 -10.77
N ASP A 163 6.48 -11.82 -10.60
CA ASP A 163 7.94 -11.88 -10.66
C ASP A 163 8.48 -11.51 -12.06
N ALA A 164 7.70 -11.77 -13.12
CA ALA A 164 8.05 -11.35 -14.49
C ALA A 164 8.04 -9.81 -14.68
N GLN A 165 7.37 -9.07 -13.81
CA GLN A 165 7.34 -7.60 -13.80
C GLN A 165 8.45 -7.00 -12.93
N ASP A 166 9.34 -7.83 -12.39
CA ASP A 166 10.51 -7.42 -11.61
C ASP A 166 10.22 -6.44 -10.45
N PRO A 167 9.50 -6.86 -9.40
CA PRO A 167 9.21 -5.99 -8.26
C PRO A 167 10.47 -5.47 -7.56
N ALA A 168 11.57 -6.21 -7.58
CA ALA A 168 12.82 -5.76 -7.01
C ALA A 168 13.45 -4.61 -7.81
N GLY A 169 13.40 -4.69 -9.15
CA GLY A 169 13.84 -3.60 -10.04
C GLY A 169 12.98 -2.35 -9.90
N ILE A 170 11.65 -2.49 -9.74
CA ILE A 170 10.76 -1.36 -9.45
C ILE A 170 11.17 -0.67 -8.15
N ILE A 171 11.38 -1.44 -7.07
CA ILE A 171 11.80 -0.91 -5.77
C ILE A 171 13.16 -0.22 -5.89
N ALA A 172 14.14 -0.86 -6.54
CA ALA A 172 15.47 -0.30 -6.74
C ALA A 172 15.41 1.05 -7.46
N ALA A 173 14.64 1.15 -8.56
CA ALA A 173 14.49 2.40 -9.31
C ALA A 173 13.91 3.53 -8.47
N VAL A 174 12.92 3.24 -7.60
CA VAL A 174 12.35 4.25 -6.69
C VAL A 174 13.34 4.62 -5.59
N MET A 175 13.98 3.63 -4.99
CA MET A 175 14.93 3.87 -3.88
C MET A 175 16.21 4.57 -4.35
N ASP A 176 16.65 4.35 -5.59
CA ASP A 176 17.81 5.05 -6.15
C ASP A 176 17.55 6.55 -6.32
N ALA A 177 16.31 6.94 -6.60
CA ALA A 177 15.91 8.32 -6.78
C ALA A 177 15.76 9.15 -5.49
N VAL A 178 15.69 8.50 -4.34
CA VAL A 178 15.57 9.18 -3.04
C VAL A 178 16.90 9.19 -2.29
N PRO A 179 17.21 10.22 -1.47
CA PRO A 179 18.50 10.35 -0.80
C PRO A 179 18.67 9.37 0.36
N PRO A 180 19.92 9.18 0.88
CA PRO A 180 20.16 8.53 2.16
C PRO A 180 19.31 9.12 3.28
N GLY A 181 18.88 8.25 4.21
CA GLY A 181 17.92 8.61 5.26
C GLY A 181 16.45 8.49 4.84
N SER A 182 16.16 8.15 3.57
CA SER A 182 14.82 7.76 3.13
C SER A 182 14.45 6.37 3.65
N TYR A 183 13.17 6.04 3.64
CA TYR A 183 12.66 4.76 4.14
C TYR A 183 11.79 4.06 3.11
N LEU A 184 11.83 2.73 3.14
CA LEU A 184 10.93 1.85 2.42
C LEU A 184 10.07 1.07 3.42
N ALA A 185 8.76 1.07 3.23
CA ALA A 185 7.83 0.24 3.97
C ALA A 185 7.11 -0.72 3.03
N ILE A 186 7.13 -2.00 3.34
CA ILE A 186 6.43 -3.05 2.56
C ILE A 186 5.46 -3.80 3.47
N GLY A 187 4.25 -4.06 2.94
CA GLY A 187 3.32 -5.04 3.44
C GLY A 187 2.90 -5.97 2.30
N HIS A 188 3.15 -7.28 2.42
CA HIS A 188 3.00 -8.22 1.32
C HIS A 188 2.21 -9.46 1.74
N HIS A 189 1.20 -9.85 0.94
CA HIS A 189 0.42 -11.06 1.17
C HIS A 189 1.26 -12.34 1.09
N THR A 190 0.94 -13.29 1.96
CA THR A 190 1.66 -14.57 2.10
C THR A 190 0.72 -15.72 2.44
N ASP A 191 1.12 -16.94 2.11
CA ASP A 191 0.51 -18.19 2.57
C ASP A 191 1.29 -18.85 3.72
N ASP A 192 2.45 -18.32 4.11
CA ASP A 192 3.22 -18.84 5.25
C ASP A 192 2.43 -18.82 6.57
N LEU A 193 1.58 -17.80 6.76
CA LEU A 193 0.84 -17.57 7.99
C LEU A 193 -0.52 -18.26 8.00
N TYR A 194 -1.14 -18.37 6.84
CA TYR A 194 -2.47 -18.94 6.63
C TYR A 194 -2.49 -19.65 5.27
N PRO A 195 -2.42 -21.01 5.25
CA PRO A 195 -2.36 -21.79 4.01
C PRO A 195 -3.57 -21.57 3.08
N GLU A 196 -4.72 -21.14 3.63
CA GLU A 196 -5.93 -20.80 2.89
C GLU A 196 -5.71 -19.66 1.89
N MET A 197 -4.68 -18.85 2.10
CA MET A 197 -4.32 -17.75 1.20
C MET A 197 -3.94 -18.23 -0.21
N ARG A 198 -3.52 -19.48 -0.39
CA ARG A 198 -3.30 -20.06 -1.72
C ARG A 198 -4.59 -20.13 -2.52
N ALA A 199 -5.65 -20.70 -1.92
CA ALA A 199 -6.97 -20.79 -2.55
C ALA A 199 -7.57 -19.37 -2.75
N PHE A 200 -7.37 -18.47 -1.79
CA PHE A 200 -7.78 -17.08 -1.90
C PHE A 200 -7.11 -16.39 -3.12
N ALA A 201 -5.79 -16.43 -3.24
CA ALA A 201 -5.06 -15.81 -4.35
C ALA A 201 -5.42 -16.40 -5.70
N ALA A 202 -5.53 -17.73 -5.78
CA ALA A 202 -5.97 -18.43 -7.00
C ALA A 202 -7.36 -17.94 -7.43
N ARG A 203 -8.30 -17.86 -6.49
CA ARG A 203 -9.67 -17.43 -6.79
C ARG A 203 -9.76 -15.97 -7.22
N MET A 204 -9.02 -15.08 -6.57
CA MET A 204 -8.96 -13.67 -6.97
C MET A 204 -8.38 -13.50 -8.38
N THR A 205 -7.35 -14.29 -8.71
CA THR A 205 -6.77 -14.35 -10.06
C THR A 205 -7.76 -14.86 -11.11
N GLU A 206 -8.55 -15.88 -10.80
CA GLU A 206 -9.61 -16.38 -11.70
C GLU A 206 -10.69 -15.31 -11.96
N LEU A 207 -11.06 -14.55 -10.94
CA LEU A 207 -12.08 -13.49 -11.05
C LEU A 207 -11.58 -12.26 -11.82
N ASN A 208 -10.29 -11.98 -11.78
CA ASN A 208 -9.65 -10.93 -12.58
C ASN A 208 -8.25 -11.36 -13.05
N PRO A 209 -8.16 -12.11 -14.17
CA PRO A 209 -6.88 -12.61 -14.69
C PRO A 209 -5.90 -11.50 -15.12
N ALA A 210 -6.38 -10.29 -15.36
CA ALA A 210 -5.55 -9.16 -15.72
C ALA A 210 -4.70 -8.65 -14.54
N ILE A 211 -5.10 -8.96 -13.30
CA ILE A 211 -4.40 -8.56 -12.08
C ILE A 211 -4.17 -9.81 -11.20
N PRO A 212 -3.25 -10.71 -11.59
CA PRO A 212 -3.01 -11.94 -10.85
C PRO A 212 -2.36 -11.66 -9.50
N ALA A 213 -2.74 -12.43 -8.47
CA ALA A 213 -2.17 -12.32 -7.14
C ALA A 213 -0.97 -13.26 -6.97
N THR A 214 0.18 -12.70 -6.60
CA THR A 214 1.42 -13.43 -6.26
C THR A 214 1.64 -13.40 -4.76
N LEU A 215 1.76 -14.57 -4.13
CA LEU A 215 2.12 -14.68 -2.71
C LEU A 215 3.63 -14.85 -2.57
N ARG A 216 4.22 -14.23 -1.54
CA ARG A 216 5.66 -14.34 -1.27
C ARG A 216 5.91 -14.79 0.17
N SER A 217 6.91 -15.66 0.35
CA SER A 217 7.36 -16.09 1.66
C SER A 217 8.03 -14.95 2.42
N ARG A 218 8.21 -15.12 3.74
CA ARG A 218 8.92 -14.15 4.57
C ARG A 218 10.31 -13.82 4.02
N GLN A 219 11.04 -14.83 3.53
CA GLN A 219 12.37 -14.63 2.97
C GLN A 219 12.31 -13.79 1.69
N GLN A 220 11.40 -14.11 0.77
CA GLN A 220 11.23 -13.33 -0.45
C GLN A 220 10.83 -11.87 -0.16
N VAL A 221 9.99 -11.64 0.85
CA VAL A 221 9.66 -10.26 1.28
C VAL A 221 10.87 -9.56 1.89
N ARG A 222 11.72 -10.29 2.65
CA ARG A 222 12.96 -9.75 3.19
C ARG A 222 13.95 -9.36 2.09
N ASP A 223 14.03 -10.16 1.03
CA ASP A 223 14.93 -9.92 -0.10
C ASP A 223 14.58 -8.64 -0.88
N LEU A 224 13.31 -8.19 -0.83
CA LEU A 224 12.87 -6.90 -1.39
C LEU A 224 13.46 -5.68 -0.67
N PHE A 225 14.05 -5.86 0.51
CA PHE A 225 14.77 -4.81 1.25
C PHE A 225 16.29 -4.86 1.04
N ALA A 226 16.78 -5.58 0.02
CA ALA A 226 18.21 -5.70 -0.23
C ALA A 226 18.89 -4.32 -0.33
N GLY A 227 20.05 -4.17 0.34
CA GLY A 227 20.80 -2.90 0.38
C GLY A 227 20.26 -1.85 1.34
N LEU A 228 19.20 -2.15 2.11
CA LEU A 228 18.60 -1.25 3.09
C LEU A 228 18.76 -1.80 4.52
N ASP A 229 18.81 -0.92 5.50
CA ASP A 229 18.91 -1.24 6.92
C ASP A 229 17.52 -1.48 7.51
N LEU A 230 17.19 -2.75 7.81
CA LEU A 230 15.89 -3.09 8.42
C LEU A 230 15.76 -2.46 9.81
N VAL A 231 14.64 -1.76 10.02
CA VAL A 231 14.24 -1.24 11.33
C VAL A 231 13.65 -2.38 12.17
N GLU A 232 14.08 -2.45 13.45
CA GLU A 232 13.51 -3.45 14.38
C GLU A 232 12.00 -3.34 14.51
N PRO A 233 11.29 -4.48 14.50
CA PRO A 233 11.74 -5.87 14.64
C PRO A 233 12.06 -6.60 13.32
N GLY A 234 12.33 -5.89 12.22
CA GLY A 234 12.59 -6.47 10.91
C GLY A 234 11.32 -6.89 10.19
N VAL A 235 11.40 -7.91 9.32
CA VAL A 235 10.23 -8.45 8.62
C VAL A 235 9.47 -9.42 9.52
N VAL A 236 8.26 -9.03 9.92
CA VAL A 236 7.37 -9.79 10.80
C VAL A 236 5.95 -9.79 10.24
N GLN A 237 5.06 -10.60 10.83
CA GLN A 237 3.62 -10.42 10.59
C GLN A 237 3.23 -8.97 10.93
N ILE A 238 2.53 -8.28 10.02
CA ILE A 238 2.32 -6.82 10.13
C ILE A 238 1.66 -6.40 11.45
N SER A 239 0.82 -7.23 12.06
CA SER A 239 0.23 -6.96 13.38
C SER A 239 1.27 -6.92 14.51
N ARG A 240 2.44 -7.53 14.31
CA ARG A 240 3.54 -7.60 15.30
C ARG A 240 4.61 -6.52 15.09
N TRP A 241 4.50 -5.72 14.03
CA TRP A 241 5.41 -4.61 13.81
C TRP A 241 5.00 -3.42 14.70
N ARG A 242 5.74 -3.19 15.79
CA ARG A 242 5.54 -2.11 16.79
C ARG A 242 4.05 -1.92 17.19
N PRO A 243 3.35 -2.96 17.68
CA PRO A 243 1.95 -2.87 18.05
C PRO A 243 1.76 -1.91 19.23
N ARG A 244 0.65 -1.17 19.24
CA ARG A 244 0.29 -0.24 20.34
C ARG A 244 -0.35 -0.96 21.53
N SER A 245 -0.78 -2.21 21.33
CA SER A 245 -1.42 -3.03 22.37
C SER A 245 -1.25 -4.53 22.09
N ALA A 246 -1.49 -5.35 23.10
CA ALA A 246 -1.54 -6.80 22.95
C ALA A 246 -2.67 -7.26 21.99
N LEU A 247 -3.77 -6.52 21.92
CA LEU A 247 -4.87 -6.79 21.00
C LEU A 247 -4.41 -6.61 19.54
N GLU A 248 -3.71 -5.50 19.22
CA GLU A 248 -3.14 -5.31 17.89
C GLU A 248 -2.12 -6.40 17.55
N ALA A 249 -1.25 -6.76 18.48
CA ALA A 249 -0.22 -7.79 18.27
C ALA A 249 -0.81 -9.17 17.97
N GLY A 250 -1.98 -9.48 18.54
CA GLY A 250 -2.70 -10.75 18.36
C GLY A 250 -3.65 -10.76 17.15
N ALA A 251 -3.87 -9.62 16.51
CA ALA A 251 -4.81 -9.52 15.39
C ALA A 251 -4.34 -10.35 14.17
N ALA A 252 -5.30 -10.96 13.49
CA ALA A 252 -4.99 -11.73 12.29
C ALA A 252 -4.50 -10.80 11.16
N ALA A 253 -3.45 -11.24 10.50
CA ALA A 253 -2.90 -10.58 9.33
C ALA A 253 -2.20 -11.58 8.42
N ALA A 254 -2.65 -11.70 7.18
CA ALA A 254 -2.06 -12.59 6.18
C ALA A 254 -0.96 -11.88 5.38
N LEU A 255 -0.19 -11.03 6.05
CA LEU A 255 0.89 -10.25 5.43
C LEU A 255 2.16 -10.31 6.28
N TRP A 256 3.29 -10.48 5.60
CA TRP A 256 4.60 -10.08 6.10
C TRP A 256 4.82 -8.60 5.83
N GLY A 257 5.48 -7.91 6.72
CA GLY A 257 5.85 -6.53 6.49
C GLY A 257 7.03 -6.07 7.31
N GLY A 258 7.63 -4.99 6.87
CA GLY A 258 8.77 -4.37 7.50
C GLY A 258 8.96 -2.95 7.03
N VAL A 259 9.91 -2.29 7.66
CA VAL A 259 10.39 -0.96 7.30
C VAL A 259 11.92 -1.02 7.25
N ALA A 260 12.52 -0.38 6.27
CA ALA A 260 13.98 -0.27 6.18
C ALA A 260 14.41 1.14 5.82
N ARG A 261 15.58 1.55 6.28
CA ARG A 261 16.21 2.85 6.02
C ARG A 261 17.24 2.70 4.90
N LYS A 262 17.27 3.65 3.97
CA LYS A 262 18.37 3.81 3.03
C LYS A 262 19.60 4.36 3.78
N PRO A 263 20.75 3.63 3.76
CA PRO A 263 21.98 4.06 4.45
C PRO A 263 22.53 5.39 3.95
#